data_ab26849b5f8ff3c758aeab023e958272
#
_entry.id   ab26849b5f8ff3c758aeab023e958272
#
_cell.length_a   1.000
_cell.length_b   1.000
_cell.length_c   1.000
_cell.angle_alpha   90.00
_cell.angle_beta   90.00
_cell.angle_gamma   90.00
#
_symmetry.space_group_name_H-M   'P 1'
#
loop_
_entity.id
_entity.type
_entity.pdbx_description
1 polymer ?
#
loop_
_entity_poly.entity_id
_entity_poly.type
_entity_poly.pdbx_seq_one_letter_code
_entity_poly.pdbx_strand_id
1 'polypeptide(L)'
;MELIFSAALCSVLVSILLKFAKNKGFDALQMIAWNYAIASILSYLWFKPDLAHISVSATPWWLIIVLGMVLPSIFLCLAKSLQTAGILKTEIAQRLSVVLSLLAAYFLFQEQFSQLKMAGVTLGITAVLCLIFSQAGSSNTNLNRKGMLFLLSVWVGYAIVDILLKYTTSLGLQFPVILTLMFIFAFILSIVYLFIQKTQWKIKNVIAGLLLGLLNFANIALYVKAHILLKDSPAIVFAGMNILVVLFGVLAGLFIFKEKLKKMTTLGLVLGLAGVVCLALAI
;
A
#
# COMPACT_ATOMS: atom_id res chain seq x y z
N MET A 1 -4.52 14.93 -14.87
CA MET A 1 -5.54 14.49 -13.88
C MET A 1 -6.00 13.05 -14.16
N GLU A 2 -6.20 12.65 -15.42
CA GLU A 2 -6.65 11.29 -15.80
C GLU A 2 -5.77 10.17 -15.25
N LEU A 3 -4.45 10.35 -15.27
CA LEU A 3 -3.51 9.36 -14.74
C LEU A 3 -3.70 9.13 -13.23
N ILE A 4 -3.90 10.21 -12.47
CA ILE A 4 -4.12 10.13 -11.01
C ILE A 4 -5.44 9.43 -10.71
N PHE A 5 -6.50 9.78 -11.46
CA PHE A 5 -7.80 9.14 -11.36
C PHE A 5 -7.72 7.64 -11.66
N SER A 6 -7.08 7.27 -12.78
CA SER A 6 -6.92 5.87 -13.19
C SER A 6 -6.04 5.09 -12.20
N ALA A 7 -4.98 5.70 -11.67
CA ALA A 7 -4.14 5.09 -10.65
C ALA A 7 -4.93 4.80 -9.37
N ALA A 8 -5.71 5.78 -8.89
CA ALA A 8 -6.55 5.65 -7.71
C ALA A 8 -7.63 4.56 -7.91
N LEU A 9 -8.24 4.53 -9.09
CA LEU A 9 -9.23 3.49 -9.43
C LEU A 9 -8.59 2.09 -9.41
N CYS A 10 -7.42 1.91 -10.03
CA CYS A 10 -6.69 0.65 -10.00
C CYS A 10 -6.36 0.22 -8.57
N SER A 11 -5.93 1.15 -7.71
CA SER A 11 -5.63 0.87 -6.30
C SER A 11 -6.84 0.32 -5.56
N VAL A 12 -8.01 0.95 -5.69
CA VAL A 12 -9.22 0.50 -4.99
C VAL A 12 -9.76 -0.80 -5.59
N LEU A 13 -9.62 -1.01 -6.91
CA LEU A 13 -9.97 -2.29 -7.55
C LEU A 13 -9.13 -3.46 -7.00
N VAL A 14 -7.86 -3.25 -6.66
CA VAL A 14 -7.03 -4.25 -5.93
C VAL A 14 -7.69 -4.64 -4.61
N SER A 15 -8.09 -3.66 -3.81
CA SER A 15 -8.74 -3.91 -2.52
C SER A 15 -10.11 -4.60 -2.66
N ILE A 16 -10.90 -4.20 -3.65
CA ILE A 16 -12.18 -4.83 -3.97
C ILE A 16 -11.95 -6.30 -4.37
N LEU A 17 -10.99 -6.55 -5.27
CA LEU A 17 -10.66 -7.90 -5.72
C LEU A 17 -10.21 -8.81 -4.56
N LEU A 18 -9.32 -8.34 -3.71
CA LEU A 18 -8.85 -9.07 -2.52
C LEU A 18 -10.00 -9.38 -1.55
N LYS A 19 -10.91 -8.42 -1.35
CA LYS A 19 -12.05 -8.60 -0.45
C LYS A 19 -13.05 -9.61 -1.00
N PHE A 20 -13.36 -9.56 -2.31
CA PHE A 20 -14.22 -10.53 -2.96
C PHE A 20 -13.61 -11.93 -3.04
N ALA A 21 -12.32 -12.03 -3.28
CA ALA A 21 -11.63 -13.29 -3.50
C ALA A 21 -11.82 -14.26 -2.34
N LYS A 22 -11.74 -13.78 -1.10
CA LYS A 22 -11.94 -14.64 0.07
C LYS A 22 -13.35 -15.19 0.16
N ASN A 23 -14.36 -14.37 -0.09
CA ASN A 23 -15.76 -14.82 -0.01
C ASN A 23 -16.07 -15.93 -1.03
N LYS A 24 -15.26 -16.04 -2.09
CA LYS A 24 -15.34 -17.06 -3.13
C LYS A 24 -14.32 -18.20 -2.97
N GLY A 25 -13.67 -18.31 -1.82
CA GLY A 25 -12.73 -19.40 -1.50
C GLY A 25 -11.45 -19.38 -2.34
N PHE A 26 -10.95 -18.17 -2.71
CA PHE A 26 -9.63 -18.01 -3.28
C PHE A 26 -8.56 -18.01 -2.20
N ASP A 27 -7.38 -18.49 -2.54
CA ASP A 27 -6.20 -18.43 -1.68
C ASP A 27 -5.47 -17.10 -1.91
N ALA A 28 -5.49 -16.23 -0.91
CA ALA A 28 -4.88 -14.92 -1.00
C ALA A 28 -3.36 -15.00 -1.22
N LEU A 29 -2.67 -15.99 -0.64
CA LEU A 29 -1.23 -16.11 -0.77
C LEU A 29 -0.81 -16.52 -2.18
N GLN A 30 -1.55 -17.45 -2.82
CA GLN A 30 -1.34 -17.78 -4.23
C GLN A 30 -1.59 -16.56 -5.12
N MET A 31 -2.66 -15.80 -4.87
CA MET A 31 -2.94 -14.58 -5.62
C MET A 31 -1.81 -13.55 -5.48
N ILE A 32 -1.27 -13.38 -4.25
CA ILE A 32 -0.17 -12.45 -3.98
C ILE A 32 1.12 -12.90 -4.69
N ALA A 33 1.43 -14.21 -4.71
CA ALA A 33 2.58 -14.70 -5.44
C ALA A 33 2.48 -14.37 -6.94
N TRP A 34 1.35 -14.66 -7.57
CA TRP A 34 1.13 -14.36 -8.99
C TRP A 34 1.01 -12.86 -9.30
N ASN A 35 0.56 -12.06 -8.33
CA ASN A 35 0.66 -10.60 -8.42
C ASN A 35 2.10 -10.15 -8.59
N TYR A 36 3.05 -10.69 -7.81
CA TYR A 36 4.46 -10.32 -7.95
C TYR A 36 5.12 -10.91 -9.19
N ALA A 37 4.66 -12.06 -9.70
CA ALA A 37 5.11 -12.59 -10.99
C ALA A 37 4.85 -11.60 -12.12
N ILE A 38 3.59 -11.17 -12.29
CA ILE A 38 3.24 -10.22 -13.35
C ILE A 38 3.80 -8.83 -13.09
N ALA A 39 3.85 -8.37 -11.84
CA ALA A 39 4.44 -7.09 -11.48
C ALA A 39 5.94 -7.03 -11.81
N SER A 40 6.70 -8.12 -11.62
CA SER A 40 8.11 -8.21 -12.02
C SER A 40 8.29 -8.06 -13.53
N ILE A 41 7.49 -8.80 -14.30
CA ILE A 41 7.55 -8.75 -15.78
C ILE A 41 7.19 -7.35 -16.28
N LEU A 42 6.09 -6.79 -15.80
CA LEU A 42 5.62 -5.48 -16.22
C LEU A 42 6.57 -4.36 -15.79
N SER A 43 7.17 -4.46 -14.59
CA SER A 43 8.17 -3.51 -14.11
C SER A 43 9.39 -3.49 -15.03
N TYR A 44 9.88 -4.67 -15.41
CA TYR A 44 11.00 -4.79 -16.34
C TYR A 44 10.68 -4.19 -17.71
N LEU A 45 9.53 -4.51 -18.29
CA LEU A 45 9.12 -4.04 -19.61
C LEU A 45 8.83 -2.52 -19.64
N TRP A 46 8.23 -1.99 -18.60
CA TRP A 46 7.79 -0.59 -18.55
C TRP A 46 8.91 0.38 -18.18
N PHE A 47 9.63 0.07 -17.12
CA PHE A 47 10.67 0.95 -16.61
C PHE A 47 12.05 0.70 -17.22
N LYS A 48 12.26 -0.44 -17.88
CA LYS A 48 13.53 -0.83 -18.50
C LYS A 48 14.73 -0.59 -17.58
N PRO A 49 14.73 -1.17 -16.36
CA PRO A 49 15.81 -0.97 -15.41
C PRO A 49 17.14 -1.48 -15.99
N ASP A 50 18.21 -0.73 -15.78
CA ASP A 50 19.54 -1.18 -16.15
C ASP A 50 20.05 -2.21 -15.14
N LEU A 51 19.71 -3.48 -15.35
CA LEU A 51 20.15 -4.58 -14.50
C LEU A 51 21.55 -5.09 -14.87
N ALA A 52 22.07 -4.74 -16.05
CA ALA A 52 23.38 -5.22 -16.53
C ALA A 52 24.55 -4.51 -15.81
N HIS A 53 24.35 -3.26 -15.40
CA HIS A 53 25.40 -2.46 -14.74
C HIS A 53 25.23 -2.39 -13.21
N ILE A 54 24.47 -3.32 -12.63
CA ILE A 54 24.36 -3.40 -11.17
C ILE A 54 25.66 -3.96 -10.61
N SER A 55 26.33 -3.18 -9.77
CA SER A 55 27.47 -3.67 -8.99
C SER A 55 27.00 -4.64 -7.90
N VAL A 56 27.35 -5.91 -8.06
CA VAL A 56 26.97 -6.96 -7.09
C VAL A 56 27.52 -6.66 -5.69
N SER A 57 28.72 -6.08 -5.60
CA SER A 57 29.38 -5.76 -4.33
C SER A 57 28.86 -4.48 -3.67
N ALA A 58 28.44 -3.48 -4.46
CA ALA A 58 27.95 -2.20 -3.94
C ALA A 58 26.44 -2.16 -3.69
N THR A 59 25.69 -3.13 -4.22
CA THR A 59 24.23 -3.18 -4.05
C THR A 59 23.87 -3.72 -2.67
N PRO A 60 23.03 -3.01 -1.90
CA PRO A 60 22.58 -3.45 -0.58
C PRO A 60 21.53 -4.56 -0.69
N TRP A 61 21.96 -5.76 -1.09
CA TRP A 61 21.08 -6.92 -1.31
C TRP A 61 20.19 -7.25 -0.12
N TRP A 62 20.70 -7.04 1.11
CA TRP A 62 19.92 -7.28 2.32
C TRP A 62 18.65 -6.42 2.37
N LEU A 63 18.72 -5.15 1.91
CA LEU A 63 17.53 -4.28 1.82
C LEU A 63 16.51 -4.78 0.79
N ILE A 64 17.00 -5.22 -0.38
CA ILE A 64 16.15 -5.76 -1.45
C ILE A 64 15.45 -7.04 -0.97
N ILE A 65 16.19 -7.92 -0.28
CA ILE A 65 15.63 -9.15 0.29
C ILE A 65 14.60 -8.83 1.37
N VAL A 66 14.89 -7.88 2.27
CA VAL A 66 13.96 -7.43 3.31
C VAL A 66 12.69 -6.86 2.67
N LEU A 67 12.81 -5.99 1.66
CA LEU A 67 11.66 -5.47 0.90
C LEU A 67 10.88 -6.61 0.25
N GLY A 68 11.56 -7.59 -0.36
CA GLY A 68 10.95 -8.77 -0.96
C GLY A 68 10.18 -9.65 0.04
N MET A 69 10.58 -9.69 1.32
CA MET A 69 9.85 -10.37 2.39
C MET A 69 8.69 -9.55 2.93
N VAL A 70 8.93 -8.27 3.13
CA VAL A 70 7.95 -7.35 3.74
C VAL A 70 6.74 -7.15 2.81
N LEU A 71 6.95 -7.00 1.51
CA LEU A 71 5.89 -6.75 0.53
C LEU A 71 4.78 -7.81 0.54
N PRO A 72 5.03 -9.12 0.35
CA PRO A 72 3.97 -10.12 0.39
C PRO A 72 3.35 -10.25 1.78
N SER A 73 4.11 -10.03 2.84
CA SER A 73 3.62 -10.06 4.23
C SER A 73 2.59 -8.96 4.48
N ILE A 74 2.90 -7.73 4.05
CA ILE A 74 1.98 -6.58 4.18
C ILE A 74 0.75 -6.78 3.29
N PHE A 75 0.94 -7.29 2.07
CA PHE A 75 -0.17 -7.55 1.17
C PHE A 75 -1.13 -8.60 1.73
N LEU A 76 -0.60 -9.59 2.45
CA LEU A 76 -1.40 -10.55 3.20
C LEU A 76 -2.13 -9.90 4.39
N CYS A 77 -1.45 -9.01 5.13
CA CYS A 77 -2.08 -8.20 6.18
C CYS A 77 -3.19 -7.30 5.61
N LEU A 78 -2.95 -6.69 4.44
CA LEU A 78 -3.96 -5.92 3.71
C LEU A 78 -5.19 -6.77 3.40
N ALA A 79 -5.02 -7.95 2.81
CA ALA A 79 -6.10 -8.85 2.51
C ALA A 79 -6.91 -9.26 3.76
N LYS A 80 -6.24 -9.49 4.90
CA LYS A 80 -6.87 -9.78 6.17
C LYS A 80 -7.56 -8.56 6.81
N SER A 81 -6.97 -7.37 6.69
CA SER A 81 -7.56 -6.11 7.17
C SER A 81 -8.85 -5.78 6.41
N LEU A 82 -8.85 -5.92 5.08
CA LEU A 82 -10.03 -5.73 4.24
C LEU A 82 -11.22 -6.60 4.66
N GLN A 83 -10.94 -7.78 5.21
CA GLN A 83 -11.95 -8.73 5.65
C GLN A 83 -12.46 -8.48 7.07
N THR A 84 -11.58 -8.03 7.96
CA THR A 84 -11.88 -7.90 9.40
C THR A 84 -12.22 -6.46 9.80
N ALA A 85 -11.56 -5.47 9.24
CA ALA A 85 -11.77 -4.05 9.51
C ALA A 85 -12.66 -3.35 8.48
N GLY A 86 -12.75 -3.91 7.26
CA GLY A 86 -13.48 -3.33 6.13
C GLY A 86 -12.60 -2.52 5.18
N ILE A 87 -13.10 -2.26 3.97
CA ILE A 87 -12.35 -1.58 2.91
C ILE A 87 -12.13 -0.10 3.27
N LEU A 88 -13.16 0.56 3.79
CA LEU A 88 -13.12 1.98 4.13
C LEU A 88 -11.98 2.30 5.10
N LYS A 89 -11.89 1.58 6.22
CA LYS A 89 -10.86 1.83 7.23
C LYS A 89 -9.47 1.42 6.75
N THR A 90 -9.40 0.32 6.00
CA THR A 90 -8.14 -0.21 5.48
C THR A 90 -7.51 0.74 4.47
N GLU A 91 -8.31 1.33 3.55
CA GLU A 91 -7.81 2.32 2.59
C GLU A 91 -7.29 3.58 3.28
N ILE A 92 -8.02 4.10 4.27
CA ILE A 92 -7.57 5.27 5.01
C ILE A 92 -6.26 4.98 5.76
N ALA A 93 -6.18 3.85 6.47
CA ALA A 93 -4.98 3.47 7.21
C ALA A 93 -3.77 3.30 6.28
N GLN A 94 -3.97 2.66 5.12
CA GLN A 94 -2.92 2.49 4.11
C GLN A 94 -2.40 3.85 3.60
N ARG A 95 -3.28 4.80 3.32
CA ARG A 95 -2.87 6.13 2.84
C ARG A 95 -2.21 6.97 3.91
N LEU A 96 -2.64 6.82 5.15
CA LEU A 96 -2.05 7.52 6.29
C LEU A 96 -0.73 6.89 6.78
N SER A 97 -0.24 5.80 6.16
CA SER A 97 1.12 5.27 6.41
C SER A 97 2.20 6.32 6.15
N VAL A 98 1.98 7.23 5.21
CA VAL A 98 2.87 8.35 4.90
C VAL A 98 3.21 9.20 6.14
N VAL A 99 2.31 9.26 7.12
CA VAL A 99 2.55 10.00 8.36
C VAL A 99 3.70 9.41 9.17
N LEU A 100 3.74 8.07 9.27
CA LEU A 100 4.85 7.36 9.93
C LEU A 100 6.14 7.44 9.13
N SER A 101 6.04 7.39 7.79
CA SER A 101 7.19 7.55 6.89
C SER A 101 7.81 8.94 7.03
N LEU A 102 6.98 9.98 7.19
CA LEU A 102 7.46 11.34 7.45
C LEU A 102 8.09 11.48 8.82
N LEU A 103 7.48 10.90 9.87
CA LEU A 103 8.12 10.89 11.20
C LEU A 103 9.48 10.19 11.16
N ALA A 104 9.58 9.05 10.48
CA ALA A 104 10.86 8.39 10.30
C ALA A 104 11.84 9.27 9.49
N ALA A 105 11.36 10.00 8.49
CA ALA A 105 12.18 10.93 7.73
C ALA A 105 12.74 12.06 8.62
N TYR A 106 11.96 12.58 9.54
CA TYR A 106 12.41 13.58 10.51
C TYR A 106 13.53 13.02 11.41
N PHE A 107 13.34 11.82 12.00
CA PHE A 107 14.30 11.26 12.94
C PHE A 107 15.52 10.60 12.29
N LEU A 108 15.33 9.89 11.16
CA LEU A 108 16.40 9.12 10.51
C LEU A 108 17.17 9.93 9.48
N PHE A 109 16.49 10.83 8.75
CA PHE A 109 17.09 11.63 7.67
C PHE A 109 17.24 13.10 8.04
N GLN A 110 16.89 13.48 9.28
CA GLN A 110 16.99 14.84 9.81
C GLN A 110 16.30 15.91 8.93
N GLU A 111 15.18 15.52 8.29
CA GLU A 111 14.40 16.47 7.50
C GLU A 111 13.75 17.53 8.39
N GLN A 112 13.80 18.78 7.95
CA GLN A 112 13.14 19.87 8.65
C GLN A 112 11.62 19.86 8.38
N PHE A 113 10.84 20.06 9.42
CA PHE A 113 9.38 20.10 9.33
C PHE A 113 8.88 21.53 9.45
N SER A 114 8.09 21.96 8.46
CA SER A 114 7.28 23.17 8.58
C SER A 114 6.14 22.95 9.58
N GLN A 115 5.57 24.03 10.13
CA GLN A 115 4.41 23.95 11.01
C GLN A 115 3.23 23.21 10.36
N LEU A 116 3.02 23.42 9.06
CA LEU A 116 1.98 22.78 8.29
C LEU A 116 2.21 21.26 8.15
N LYS A 117 3.48 20.85 7.97
CA LYS A 117 3.86 19.43 7.93
C LYS A 117 3.62 18.77 9.27
N MET A 118 3.94 19.44 10.38
CA MET A 118 3.64 18.96 11.74
C MET A 118 2.13 18.82 11.98
N ALA A 119 1.33 19.80 11.57
CA ALA A 119 -0.13 19.74 11.69
C ALA A 119 -0.69 18.55 10.89
N GLY A 120 -0.23 18.33 9.65
CA GLY A 120 -0.65 17.20 8.83
C GLY A 120 -0.32 15.85 9.47
N VAL A 121 0.88 15.71 10.03
CA VAL A 121 1.32 14.50 10.77
C VAL A 121 0.42 14.27 11.99
N THR A 122 0.15 15.27 12.80
CA THR A 122 -0.69 15.16 14.01
C THR A 122 -2.12 14.76 13.65
N LEU A 123 -2.71 15.39 12.64
CA LEU A 123 -4.05 15.05 12.13
C LEU A 123 -4.09 13.60 11.60
N GLY A 124 -3.08 13.15 10.88
CA GLY A 124 -3.00 11.80 10.36
C GLY A 124 -2.89 10.74 11.45
N ILE A 125 -2.06 10.95 12.48
CA ILE A 125 -1.97 10.04 13.64
C ILE A 125 -3.33 9.96 14.34
N THR A 126 -3.94 11.11 14.64
CA THR A 126 -5.25 11.17 15.30
C THR A 126 -6.32 10.46 14.47
N ALA A 127 -6.29 10.62 13.14
CA ALA A 127 -7.20 9.92 12.25
C ALA A 127 -7.07 8.40 12.37
N VAL A 128 -5.85 7.85 12.32
CA VAL A 128 -5.64 6.40 12.45
C VAL A 128 -6.06 5.89 13.82
N LEU A 129 -5.78 6.63 14.90
CA LEU A 129 -6.27 6.28 16.24
C LEU A 129 -7.81 6.21 16.29
N CYS A 130 -8.52 7.18 15.69
CA CYS A 130 -9.97 7.15 15.57
C CYS A 130 -10.48 5.90 14.83
N LEU A 131 -9.78 5.48 13.76
CA LEU A 131 -10.14 4.27 13.01
C LEU A 131 -9.93 3.00 13.84
N ILE A 132 -8.81 2.90 14.56
CA ILE A 132 -8.49 1.78 15.44
C ILE A 132 -9.53 1.66 16.56
N PHE A 133 -9.80 2.76 17.25
CA PHE A 133 -10.81 2.77 18.34
C PHE A 133 -12.23 2.51 17.83
N SER A 134 -12.54 2.90 16.59
CA SER A 134 -13.83 2.59 15.98
C SER A 134 -14.07 1.09 15.81
N GLN A 135 -13.02 0.27 15.84
CA GLN A 135 -13.12 -1.19 15.82
C GLN A 135 -13.48 -1.77 17.18
N ALA A 136 -13.05 -1.13 18.28
CA ALA A 136 -13.26 -1.65 19.64
C ALA A 136 -14.74 -1.73 20.08
N GLY A 137 -15.63 -0.98 19.44
CA GLY A 137 -17.05 -0.87 19.84
C GLY A 137 -18.01 -1.86 19.15
N SER A 138 -17.59 -3.02 18.68
CA SER A 138 -18.48 -4.05 18.09
C SER A 138 -18.69 -5.22 19.06
N SER A 139 -19.80 -5.92 18.93
CA SER A 139 -20.24 -6.98 19.87
C SER A 139 -19.39 -8.25 19.89
N ASN A 140 -18.46 -8.44 18.92
CA ASN A 140 -17.60 -9.62 18.87
C ASN A 140 -16.14 -9.23 19.16
N THR A 141 -15.70 -9.38 20.40
CA THR A 141 -14.38 -8.95 20.90
C THR A 141 -13.18 -9.56 20.16
N ASN A 142 -13.26 -10.84 19.78
CA ASN A 142 -12.15 -11.51 19.09
C ASN A 142 -11.97 -11.04 17.65
N LEU A 143 -13.07 -10.82 16.91
CA LEU A 143 -13.02 -10.32 15.54
C LEU A 143 -12.52 -8.88 15.50
N ASN A 144 -12.90 -8.09 16.49
CA ASN A 144 -12.47 -6.70 16.65
C ASN A 144 -10.99 -6.57 16.93
N ARG A 145 -10.45 -7.40 17.84
CA ARG A 145 -9.02 -7.40 18.16
C ARG A 145 -8.18 -7.77 16.94
N LYS A 146 -8.60 -8.79 16.17
CA LYS A 146 -7.94 -9.16 14.92
C LYS A 146 -8.01 -8.04 13.87
N GLY A 147 -9.17 -7.40 13.71
CA GLY A 147 -9.34 -6.28 12.79
C GLY A 147 -8.45 -5.09 13.14
N MET A 148 -8.33 -4.78 14.43
CA MET A 148 -7.45 -3.72 14.94
C MET A 148 -5.97 -4.04 14.68
N LEU A 149 -5.54 -5.27 14.95
CA LEU A 149 -4.17 -5.71 14.70
C LEU A 149 -3.80 -5.65 13.21
N PHE A 150 -4.67 -6.15 12.31
CA PHE A 150 -4.39 -6.10 10.88
C PHE A 150 -4.43 -4.67 10.32
N LEU A 151 -5.30 -3.81 10.84
CA LEU A 151 -5.33 -2.41 10.45
C LEU A 151 -4.02 -1.70 10.86
N LEU A 152 -3.55 -1.93 12.08
CA LEU A 152 -2.27 -1.44 12.57
C LEU A 152 -1.09 -2.00 11.74
N SER A 153 -1.12 -3.31 11.43
CA SER A 153 -0.11 -3.94 10.59
C SER A 153 -0.04 -3.35 9.18
N VAL A 154 -1.18 -2.99 8.59
CA VAL A 154 -1.24 -2.28 7.30
C VAL A 154 -0.61 -0.91 7.43
N TRP A 155 -1.01 -0.12 8.43
CA TRP A 155 -0.49 1.24 8.65
C TRP A 155 1.03 1.27 8.82
N VAL A 156 1.55 0.45 9.76
CA VAL A 156 2.99 0.35 10.05
C VAL A 156 3.74 -0.29 8.89
N GLY A 157 3.17 -1.33 8.30
CA GLY A 157 3.82 -2.10 7.24
C GLY A 157 4.08 -1.27 5.98
N TYR A 158 3.10 -0.51 5.50
CA TYR A 158 3.30 0.40 4.36
C TYR A 158 4.33 1.49 4.68
N ALA A 159 4.33 2.02 5.90
CA ALA A 159 5.35 2.97 6.34
C ALA A 159 6.77 2.36 6.29
N ILE A 160 6.92 1.11 6.73
CA ILE A 160 8.21 0.40 6.64
C ILE A 160 8.67 0.29 5.18
N VAL A 161 7.78 -0.06 4.24
CA VAL A 161 8.13 -0.11 2.81
C VAL A 161 8.60 1.25 2.32
N ASP A 162 7.86 2.31 2.62
CA ASP A 162 8.21 3.67 2.18
C ASP A 162 9.58 4.10 2.73
N ILE A 163 9.85 3.82 4.01
CA ILE A 163 11.12 4.13 4.67
C ILE A 163 12.27 3.35 4.03
N LEU A 164 12.09 2.05 3.80
CA LEU A 164 13.11 1.20 3.19
C LEU A 164 13.37 1.61 1.73
N LEU A 165 12.33 1.95 0.97
CA LEU A 165 12.47 2.47 -0.40
C LEU A 165 13.24 3.79 -0.41
N LYS A 166 12.90 4.73 0.49
CA LYS A 166 13.60 6.00 0.62
C LYS A 166 15.07 5.78 1.00
N TYR A 167 15.33 4.90 1.94
CA TYR A 167 16.70 4.57 2.33
C TYR A 167 17.49 3.92 1.19
N THR A 168 16.89 3.02 0.43
CA THR A 168 17.55 2.37 -0.72
C THR A 168 17.89 3.38 -1.82
N THR A 169 17.00 4.34 -2.10
CA THR A 169 17.27 5.42 -3.06
C THR A 169 18.33 6.39 -2.55
N SER A 170 18.40 6.67 -1.25
CA SER A 170 19.47 7.51 -0.66
C SER A 170 20.85 6.88 -0.77
N LEU A 171 20.95 5.56 -0.91
CA LEU A 171 22.18 4.83 -1.21
C LEU A 171 22.59 4.87 -2.70
N GLY A 172 21.86 5.60 -3.54
CA GLY A 172 22.18 5.80 -4.96
C GLY A 172 21.55 4.78 -5.91
N LEU A 173 20.74 3.84 -5.42
CA LEU A 173 20.04 2.91 -6.32
C LEU A 173 18.87 3.59 -7.03
N GLN A 174 18.77 3.33 -8.32
CA GLN A 174 17.66 3.85 -9.12
C GLN A 174 16.33 3.15 -8.75
N PHE A 175 15.28 3.92 -8.58
CA PHE A 175 13.94 3.42 -8.24
C PHE A 175 13.45 2.27 -9.14
N PRO A 176 13.59 2.31 -10.49
CA PRO A 176 13.20 1.21 -11.36
C PRO A 176 13.92 -0.12 -11.05
N VAL A 177 15.20 -0.04 -10.71
CA VAL A 177 16.02 -1.21 -10.35
C VAL A 177 15.52 -1.82 -9.04
N ILE A 178 15.34 -0.98 -8.01
CA ILE A 178 14.84 -1.42 -6.69
C ILE A 178 13.46 -2.07 -6.86
N LEU A 179 12.55 -1.40 -7.57
CA LEU A 179 11.18 -1.87 -7.77
C LEU A 179 11.14 -3.24 -8.45
N THR A 180 11.93 -3.42 -9.50
CA THR A 180 11.97 -4.69 -10.24
C THR A 180 12.58 -5.79 -9.39
N LEU A 181 13.71 -5.54 -8.73
CA LEU A 181 14.37 -6.54 -7.90
C LEU A 181 13.52 -6.96 -6.70
N MET A 182 12.90 -6.01 -6.00
CA MET A 182 12.05 -6.35 -4.86
C MET A 182 10.82 -7.18 -5.26
N PHE A 183 10.24 -6.94 -6.46
CA PHE A 183 9.15 -7.76 -6.97
C PHE A 183 9.59 -9.18 -7.32
N ILE A 184 10.78 -9.33 -7.93
CA ILE A 184 11.38 -10.64 -8.22
C ILE A 184 11.59 -11.41 -6.91
N PHE A 185 12.21 -10.79 -5.91
CA PHE A 185 12.42 -11.43 -4.60
C PHE A 185 11.11 -11.75 -3.90
N ALA A 186 10.13 -10.85 -3.94
CA ALA A 186 8.79 -11.08 -3.38
C ALA A 186 8.10 -12.28 -4.04
N PHE A 187 8.22 -12.42 -5.36
CA PHE A 187 7.72 -13.57 -6.10
C PHE A 187 8.42 -14.87 -5.66
N ILE A 188 9.76 -14.90 -5.70
CA ILE A 188 10.55 -16.10 -5.34
C ILE A 188 10.22 -16.54 -3.92
N LEU A 189 10.24 -15.62 -2.94
CA LEU A 189 9.96 -15.94 -1.54
C LEU A 189 8.53 -16.42 -1.33
N SER A 190 7.55 -15.81 -2.03
CA SER A 190 6.15 -16.24 -1.96
C SER A 190 5.97 -17.65 -2.52
N ILE A 191 6.62 -17.97 -3.63
CA ILE A 191 6.58 -19.31 -4.25
C ILE A 191 7.25 -20.35 -3.34
N VAL A 192 8.44 -20.05 -2.82
CA VAL A 192 9.15 -20.93 -1.88
C VAL A 192 8.27 -21.23 -0.64
N TYR A 193 7.64 -20.20 -0.08
CA TYR A 193 6.74 -20.36 1.06
C TYR A 193 5.53 -21.22 0.73
N LEU A 194 4.91 -21.06 -0.45
CA LEU A 194 3.79 -21.90 -0.91
C LEU A 194 4.19 -23.36 -1.10
N PHE A 195 5.40 -23.63 -1.58
CA PHE A 195 5.94 -24.98 -1.70
C PHE A 195 6.18 -25.62 -0.33
N ILE A 196 6.76 -24.89 0.62
CA ILE A 196 7.00 -25.36 1.99
C ILE A 196 5.67 -25.74 2.67
N GLN A 197 4.62 -24.92 2.44
CA GLN A 197 3.27 -25.19 2.97
C GLN A 197 2.53 -26.31 2.22
N LYS A 198 3.10 -26.90 1.19
CA LYS A 198 2.47 -27.94 0.35
C LYS A 198 1.08 -27.51 -0.14
N THR A 199 0.94 -26.24 -0.50
CA THR A 199 -0.34 -25.65 -0.89
C THR A 199 -0.85 -26.24 -2.19
N GLN A 200 -2.12 -26.59 -2.25
CA GLN A 200 -2.75 -27.08 -3.49
C GLN A 200 -2.93 -25.94 -4.49
N TRP A 201 -2.33 -26.08 -5.66
CA TRP A 201 -2.43 -25.11 -6.73
C TRP A 201 -3.80 -25.15 -7.40
N LYS A 202 -4.41 -23.98 -7.58
CA LYS A 202 -5.70 -23.83 -8.26
C LYS A 202 -5.58 -22.76 -9.32
N ILE A 203 -5.88 -23.10 -10.56
CA ILE A 203 -5.79 -22.18 -11.71
C ILE A 203 -6.58 -20.88 -11.49
N LYS A 204 -7.73 -20.94 -10.80
CA LYS A 204 -8.51 -19.76 -10.46
C LYS A 204 -7.71 -18.73 -9.63
N ASN A 205 -6.82 -19.18 -8.73
CA ASN A 205 -5.98 -18.31 -7.92
C ASN A 205 -4.86 -17.67 -8.75
N VAL A 206 -4.35 -18.40 -9.75
CA VAL A 206 -3.36 -17.90 -10.72
C VAL A 206 -3.98 -16.75 -11.52
N ILE A 207 -5.12 -16.99 -12.16
CA ILE A 207 -5.80 -15.97 -12.98
C ILE A 207 -6.15 -14.74 -12.15
N ALA A 208 -6.70 -14.93 -10.94
CA ALA A 208 -7.01 -13.83 -10.05
C ALA A 208 -5.76 -13.08 -9.56
N GLY A 209 -4.64 -13.79 -9.35
CA GLY A 209 -3.35 -13.20 -9.00
C GLY A 209 -2.73 -12.39 -10.13
N LEU A 210 -2.82 -12.87 -11.36
CA LEU A 210 -2.36 -12.12 -12.55
C LEU A 210 -3.18 -10.83 -12.72
N LEU A 211 -4.50 -10.91 -12.60
CA LEU A 211 -5.37 -9.71 -12.63
C LEU A 211 -5.02 -8.73 -11.49
N LEU A 212 -4.81 -9.27 -10.28
CA LEU A 212 -4.38 -8.47 -9.13
C LEU A 212 -3.07 -7.73 -9.42
N GLY A 213 -2.08 -8.42 -10.00
CA GLY A 213 -0.78 -7.85 -10.34
C GLY A 213 -0.86 -6.82 -11.46
N LEU A 214 -1.71 -7.03 -12.44
CA LEU A 214 -1.95 -6.05 -13.50
C LEU A 214 -2.51 -4.74 -12.91
N LEU A 215 -3.53 -4.82 -12.06
CA LEU A 215 -4.12 -3.65 -11.40
C LEU A 215 -3.14 -2.97 -10.45
N ASN A 216 -2.40 -3.75 -9.66
CA ASN A 216 -1.41 -3.24 -8.73
C ASN A 216 -0.25 -2.53 -9.46
N PHE A 217 0.29 -3.15 -10.51
CA PHE A 217 1.34 -2.52 -11.31
C PHE A 217 0.82 -1.30 -12.07
N ALA A 218 -0.39 -1.35 -12.65
CA ALA A 218 -0.99 -0.21 -13.33
C ALA A 218 -1.14 1.00 -12.39
N ASN A 219 -1.57 0.77 -11.13
CA ASN A 219 -1.58 1.81 -10.10
C ASN A 219 -0.21 2.47 -9.94
N ILE A 220 0.85 1.68 -9.77
CA ILE A 220 2.21 2.18 -9.56
C ILE A 220 2.71 2.92 -10.81
N ALA A 221 2.59 2.32 -11.99
CA ALA A 221 3.08 2.89 -13.24
C ALA A 221 2.40 4.22 -13.59
N LEU A 222 1.07 4.29 -13.43
CA LEU A 222 0.28 5.50 -13.67
C LEU A 222 0.62 6.61 -12.66
N TYR A 223 0.83 6.25 -11.39
CA TYR A 223 1.23 7.20 -10.34
C TYR A 223 2.63 7.76 -10.58
N VAL A 224 3.61 6.91 -10.92
CA VAL A 224 4.96 7.35 -11.28
C VAL A 224 4.93 8.23 -12.53
N LYS A 225 4.16 7.86 -13.57
CA LYS A 225 4.00 8.66 -14.77
C LYS A 225 3.35 10.02 -14.48
N ALA A 226 2.38 10.07 -13.56
CA ALA A 226 1.78 11.34 -13.13
C ALA A 226 2.81 12.26 -12.48
N HIS A 227 3.71 11.73 -11.63
CA HIS A 227 4.80 12.49 -11.02
C HIS A 227 5.80 13.01 -12.07
N ILE A 228 6.12 12.22 -13.09
CA ILE A 228 7.01 12.65 -14.17
C ILE A 228 6.39 13.79 -14.98
N LEU A 229 5.10 13.70 -15.32
CA LEU A 229 4.39 14.70 -16.13
C LEU A 229 4.06 15.97 -15.34
N LEU A 230 3.83 15.86 -14.04
CA LEU A 230 3.49 16.97 -13.14
C LEU A 230 4.62 17.25 -12.16
N LYS A 231 5.87 17.18 -12.64
CA LYS A 231 7.09 17.38 -11.82
C LYS A 231 7.11 18.72 -11.08
N ASP A 232 6.50 19.75 -11.67
CA ASP A 232 6.42 21.10 -11.09
C ASP A 232 5.27 21.25 -10.07
N SER A 233 4.46 20.20 -9.88
CA SER A 233 3.30 20.22 -8.98
C SER A 233 3.12 18.87 -8.26
N PRO A 234 4.16 18.36 -7.55
CA PRO A 234 4.10 17.06 -6.87
C PRO A 234 3.01 16.99 -5.81
N ALA A 235 2.68 18.10 -5.19
CA ALA A 235 1.59 18.22 -4.23
C ALA A 235 0.24 17.81 -4.82
N ILE A 236 -0.03 18.19 -6.07
CA ILE A 236 -1.28 17.83 -6.77
C ILE A 236 -1.36 16.31 -6.99
N VAL A 237 -0.24 15.69 -7.39
CA VAL A 237 -0.20 14.23 -7.59
C VAL A 237 -0.40 13.51 -6.26
N PHE A 238 0.31 13.94 -5.22
CA PHE A 238 0.21 13.36 -3.88
C PHE A 238 -1.20 13.50 -3.30
N ALA A 239 -1.74 14.72 -3.24
CA ALA A 239 -3.07 14.96 -2.69
C ALA A 239 -4.16 14.28 -3.53
N GLY A 240 -4.10 14.45 -4.85
CA GLY A 240 -5.08 13.87 -5.77
C GLY A 240 -5.17 12.36 -5.64
N MET A 241 -4.04 11.66 -5.59
CA MET A 241 -4.00 10.22 -5.42
C MET A 241 -4.61 9.79 -4.08
N ASN A 242 -4.18 10.39 -2.98
CA ASN A 242 -4.64 10.01 -1.64
C ASN A 242 -6.13 10.32 -1.43
N ILE A 243 -6.60 11.48 -1.87
CA ILE A 243 -8.01 11.87 -1.73
C ILE A 243 -8.90 10.97 -2.60
N LEU A 244 -8.53 10.71 -3.86
CA LEU A 244 -9.31 9.87 -4.76
C LEU A 244 -9.39 8.43 -4.28
N VAL A 245 -8.30 7.86 -3.79
CA VAL A 245 -8.33 6.49 -3.25
C VAL A 245 -9.22 6.40 -2.02
N VAL A 246 -9.13 7.36 -1.11
CA VAL A 246 -10.03 7.40 0.05
C VAL A 246 -11.48 7.55 -0.39
N LEU A 247 -11.76 8.44 -1.35
CA LEU A 247 -13.11 8.63 -1.88
C LEU A 247 -13.65 7.33 -2.50
N PHE A 248 -12.90 6.70 -3.40
CA PHE A 248 -13.32 5.45 -4.03
C PHE A 248 -13.44 4.30 -3.03
N GLY A 249 -12.55 4.24 -2.03
CA GLY A 249 -12.63 3.29 -0.93
C GLY A 249 -13.89 3.46 -0.09
N VAL A 250 -14.27 4.72 0.20
CA VAL A 250 -15.53 5.04 0.89
C VAL A 250 -16.74 4.63 0.03
N LEU A 251 -16.75 4.99 -1.25
CA LEU A 251 -17.83 4.60 -2.17
C LEU A 251 -17.95 3.08 -2.29
N ALA A 252 -16.84 2.38 -2.46
CA ALA A 252 -16.84 0.91 -2.50
C ALA A 252 -17.32 0.30 -1.18
N GLY A 253 -16.87 0.84 -0.04
CA GLY A 253 -17.31 0.40 1.29
C GLY A 253 -18.81 0.54 1.49
N LEU A 254 -19.36 1.70 1.15
CA LEU A 254 -20.78 2.01 1.36
C LEU A 254 -21.68 1.28 0.35
N PHE A 255 -21.39 1.36 -0.94
CA PHE A 255 -22.30 0.89 -1.99
C PHE A 255 -22.10 -0.58 -2.34
N ILE A 256 -20.84 -1.06 -2.41
CA ILE A 256 -20.56 -2.45 -2.81
C ILE A 256 -20.62 -3.38 -1.58
N PHE A 257 -19.96 -2.98 -0.49
CA PHE A 257 -19.83 -3.83 0.70
C PHE A 257 -20.82 -3.51 1.81
N LYS A 258 -21.64 -2.46 1.65
CA LYS A 258 -22.67 -2.02 2.62
C LYS A 258 -22.10 -1.82 4.03
N GLU A 259 -20.88 -1.30 4.12
CA GLU A 259 -20.22 -1.00 5.39
C GLU A 259 -20.90 0.19 6.07
N LYS A 260 -21.03 0.11 7.39
CA LYS A 260 -21.66 1.19 8.17
C LYS A 260 -20.62 2.21 8.62
N LEU A 261 -20.87 3.48 8.37
CA LEU A 261 -20.07 4.59 8.91
C LEU A 261 -20.42 4.79 10.38
N LYS A 262 -19.49 4.47 11.27
CA LYS A 262 -19.59 4.84 12.69
C LYS A 262 -19.06 6.26 12.89
N LYS A 263 -19.53 6.99 13.89
CA LYS A 263 -19.08 8.38 14.21
C LYS A 263 -17.55 8.50 14.26
N MET A 264 -16.86 7.57 14.93
CA MET A 264 -15.39 7.55 15.00
C MET A 264 -14.72 7.28 13.65
N THR A 265 -15.35 6.49 12.78
CA THR A 265 -14.84 6.26 11.40
C THR A 265 -14.98 7.53 10.57
N THR A 266 -16.10 8.23 10.69
CA THR A 266 -16.31 9.51 9.98
C THR A 266 -15.34 10.58 10.47
N LEU A 267 -15.13 10.66 11.79
CA LEU A 267 -14.13 11.58 12.34
C LEU A 267 -12.72 11.27 11.81
N GLY A 268 -12.32 9.99 11.85
CA GLY A 268 -11.03 9.55 11.28
C GLY A 268 -10.88 9.86 9.79
N LEU A 269 -11.96 9.72 9.01
CA LEU A 269 -11.99 10.08 7.59
C LEU A 269 -11.73 11.59 7.40
N VAL A 270 -12.47 12.44 8.11
CA VAL A 270 -12.34 13.91 7.99
C VAL A 270 -10.95 14.37 8.42
N LEU A 271 -10.45 13.88 9.55
CA LEU A 271 -9.10 14.21 10.04
C LEU A 271 -8.02 13.70 9.08
N GLY A 272 -8.20 12.50 8.51
CA GLY A 272 -7.26 11.94 7.55
C GLY A 272 -7.18 12.75 6.26
N LEU A 273 -8.33 13.15 5.70
CA LEU A 273 -8.37 14.03 4.53
C LEU A 273 -7.75 15.40 4.81
N ALA A 274 -8.07 16.01 5.96
CA ALA A 274 -7.46 17.27 6.37
C ALA A 274 -5.93 17.13 6.53
N GLY A 275 -5.47 16.03 7.13
CA GLY A 275 -4.04 15.72 7.25
C GLY A 275 -3.34 15.59 5.90
N VAL A 276 -3.94 14.87 4.93
CA VAL A 276 -3.41 14.75 3.56
C VAL A 276 -3.32 16.11 2.87
N VAL A 277 -4.32 16.97 3.03
CA VAL A 277 -4.31 18.33 2.47
C VAL A 277 -3.19 19.16 3.09
N CYS A 278 -3.04 19.14 4.42
CA CYS A 278 -1.95 19.85 5.09
C CYS A 278 -0.58 19.36 4.62
N LEU A 279 -0.38 18.05 4.45
CA LEU A 279 0.86 17.47 3.95
C LEU A 279 1.12 17.86 2.50
N ALA A 280 0.10 17.88 1.66
CA ALA A 280 0.23 18.30 0.26
C ALA A 280 0.61 19.78 0.13
N LEU A 281 0.04 20.66 0.95
CA LEU A 281 0.38 22.07 0.96
C LEU A 281 1.78 22.36 1.57
N ALA A 282 2.37 21.36 2.25
CA ALA A 282 3.69 21.44 2.86
C ALA A 282 4.83 20.90 1.97
N ILE A 283 4.49 20.35 0.79
CA ILE A 283 5.41 19.90 -0.26
C ILE A 283 5.81 21.10 -1.11
#